data_923f23b1f3537373e5ce1d5952eab3b1
#
_entry.id   923f23b1f3537373e5ce1d5952eab3b1
#
_cell.length_a   1.000
_cell.length_b   1.000
_cell.length_c   1.000
_cell.angle_alpha   90.00
_cell.angle_beta   90.00
_cell.angle_gamma   90.00
#
_symmetry.space_group_name_H-M   'P 1'
#
loop_
_entity.id
_entity.type
_entity.pdbx_description
1 polymer ?
#
loop_
_entity_poly.entity_id
_entity_poly.type
_entity_poly.pdbx_seq_one_letter_code
_entity_poly.pdbx_strand_id
1 'polypeptide(L)'
;FYKNGYNAFANIFYDSIDWLLKSGVSSENYFRLNRDYYQQGEMAFVMGSRISQIDLDSTKFYLNILNKNKVLFSKEIEYNVDKNRWESEFRTPSPGDYLFQIHMNNNKKPIQSTSFSVLESQIELNQVYLNEKLLMDISMTNGGSYYNWDNKAKIFDHISQKGKREIKAN
;
A
#
# COMPACT_ATOMS: atom_id res chain seq x y z
N PHE A 1 32.84 -6.10 8.74
CA PHE A 1 32.21 -6.92 9.78
C PHE A 1 31.38 -6.10 10.79
N TYR A 2 31.79 -4.88 11.15
CA TYR A 2 31.11 -4.08 12.20
C TYR A 2 29.79 -3.40 11.79
N LYS A 3 29.52 -3.12 10.51
CA LYS A 3 28.30 -2.41 10.09
C LYS A 3 27.02 -3.27 10.10
N ASN A 4 27.13 -4.56 9.83
CA ASN A 4 25.95 -5.44 9.79
C ASN A 4 25.58 -6.03 11.15
N GLY A 5 26.54 -6.18 12.09
CA GLY A 5 26.27 -6.72 13.42
C GLY A 5 25.47 -5.78 14.31
N TYR A 6 25.66 -4.47 14.17
CA TYR A 6 24.94 -3.47 14.96
C TYR A 6 23.45 -3.42 14.64
N ASN A 7 23.11 -3.52 13.36
CA ASN A 7 21.70 -3.54 12.93
C ASN A 7 20.98 -4.82 13.36
N ALA A 8 21.64 -5.97 13.33
CA ALA A 8 21.06 -7.23 13.79
C ALA A 8 20.78 -7.20 15.30
N PHE A 9 21.73 -6.69 16.11
CA PHE A 9 21.55 -6.54 17.54
C PHE A 9 20.45 -5.54 17.90
N ALA A 10 20.41 -4.39 17.22
CA ALA A 10 19.37 -3.40 17.42
C ALA A 10 17.98 -3.97 17.10
N ASN A 11 17.85 -4.71 16.01
CA ASN A 11 16.59 -5.36 15.63
C ASN A 11 16.15 -6.40 16.69
N ILE A 12 17.06 -7.26 17.14
CA ILE A 12 16.75 -8.23 18.21
C ILE A 12 16.31 -7.52 19.49
N PHE A 13 16.98 -6.42 19.84
CA PHE A 13 16.66 -5.64 21.03
C PHE A 13 15.28 -4.97 20.92
N TYR A 14 14.99 -4.33 19.80
CA TYR A 14 13.68 -3.72 19.53
C TYR A 14 12.57 -4.77 19.45
N ASP A 15 12.79 -5.90 18.82
CA ASP A 15 11.84 -6.99 18.75
C ASP A 15 11.57 -7.59 20.13
N SER A 16 12.60 -7.67 20.99
CA SER A 16 12.47 -8.15 22.37
C SER A 16 11.67 -7.18 23.24
N ILE A 17 11.91 -5.86 23.10
CA ILE A 17 11.12 -4.83 23.80
C ILE A 17 9.67 -4.87 23.31
N ASP A 18 9.46 -4.94 22.02
CA ASP A 18 8.13 -4.99 21.42
C ASP A 18 7.37 -6.25 21.88
N TRP A 19 8.05 -7.39 21.99
CA TRP A 19 7.51 -8.60 22.56
C TRP A 19 7.15 -8.45 24.05
N LEU A 20 8.02 -7.85 24.86
CA LEU A 20 7.78 -7.61 26.28
C LEU A 20 6.60 -6.64 26.52
N LEU A 21 6.50 -5.58 25.73
CA LEU A 21 5.39 -4.63 25.82
C LEU A 21 4.05 -5.26 25.42
N LYS A 22 4.08 -6.24 24.53
CA LYS A 22 2.89 -6.96 24.04
C LYS A 22 2.57 -8.21 24.85
N SER A 23 3.48 -8.70 25.69
CA SER A 23 3.28 -9.91 26.52
C SER A 23 2.16 -9.76 27.58
N GLY A 24 1.66 -8.54 27.79
CA GLY A 24 0.43 -8.29 28.58
C GLY A 24 -0.88 -8.58 27.84
N VAL A 25 -0.85 -8.86 26.55
CA VAL A 25 -2.01 -9.27 25.75
C VAL A 25 -2.06 -10.79 25.77
N SER A 26 -2.97 -11.34 26.53
CA SER A 26 -3.16 -12.79 26.76
C SER A 26 -3.72 -13.55 25.55
N SER A 27 -3.38 -13.17 24.32
CA SER A 27 -3.78 -13.89 23.13
C SER A 27 -2.63 -14.76 22.62
N GLU A 28 -2.87 -16.06 22.57
CA GLU A 28 -1.94 -17.07 22.05
C GLU A 28 -1.53 -16.83 20.58
N ASN A 29 -2.22 -15.95 19.90
CA ASN A 29 -1.93 -15.50 18.54
C ASN A 29 -2.12 -13.99 18.45
N TYR A 30 -1.10 -13.32 17.98
CA TYR A 30 -1.09 -11.87 17.80
C TYR A 30 -1.02 -11.52 16.31
N PHE A 31 -1.98 -10.75 15.85
CA PHE A 31 -2.03 -10.25 14.48
C PHE A 31 -1.80 -8.74 14.46
N ARG A 32 -1.05 -8.27 13.48
CA ARG A 32 -0.79 -6.84 13.29
C ARG A 32 -0.87 -6.45 11.84
N LEU A 33 -1.25 -5.22 11.60
CA LEU A 33 -1.03 -4.54 10.33
C LEU A 33 0.42 -4.06 10.26
N ASN A 34 0.97 -3.95 9.07
CA ASN A 34 2.31 -3.42 8.87
C ASN A 34 2.41 -1.91 9.16
N ARG A 35 1.26 -1.19 9.20
CA ARG A 35 1.14 0.23 9.55
C ARG A 35 -0.21 0.53 10.18
N ASP A 36 -0.32 1.67 10.87
CA ASP A 36 -1.57 2.17 11.44
C ASP A 36 -2.27 3.18 10.49
N TYR A 37 -1.53 3.71 9.49
CA TYR A 37 -2.00 4.66 8.50
C TYR A 37 -1.66 4.21 7.10
N TYR A 38 -2.61 4.33 6.17
CA TYR A 38 -2.47 3.98 4.77
C TYR A 38 -3.03 5.08 3.89
N GLN A 39 -2.63 5.13 2.63
CA GLN A 39 -3.31 5.89 1.61
C GLN A 39 -4.40 5.05 0.95
N GLN A 40 -5.42 5.70 0.41
CA GLN A 40 -6.48 5.03 -0.33
C GLN A 40 -5.91 4.17 -1.48
N GLY A 41 -6.36 2.93 -1.56
CA GLY A 41 -5.93 2.00 -2.60
C GLY A 41 -4.55 1.35 -2.38
N GLU A 42 -3.85 1.67 -1.28
CA GLU A 42 -2.59 1.06 -0.89
C GLU A 42 -2.80 -0.40 -0.45
N MET A 43 -1.79 -1.25 -0.61
CA MET A 43 -1.84 -2.62 -0.09
C MET A 43 -1.45 -2.64 1.38
N ALA A 44 -2.35 -3.12 2.21
CA ALA A 44 -2.13 -3.38 3.63
C ALA A 44 -1.79 -4.85 3.84
N PHE A 45 -0.77 -5.12 4.66
CA PHE A 45 -0.31 -6.46 4.98
C PHE A 45 -0.62 -6.80 6.43
N VAL A 46 -1.23 -7.96 6.62
CA VAL A 46 -1.52 -8.56 7.92
C VAL A 46 -0.49 -9.62 8.21
N MET A 47 0.12 -9.56 9.37
CA MET A 47 1.07 -10.56 9.85
C MET A 47 0.62 -11.08 11.20
N GLY A 48 0.56 -12.40 11.36
CA GLY A 48 0.23 -13.07 12.60
C GLY A 48 1.37 -13.93 13.11
N SER A 49 1.76 -13.72 14.37
CA SER A 49 2.75 -14.56 15.03
C SER A 49 2.07 -15.77 15.65
N ARG A 50 2.71 -16.95 15.56
CA ARG A 50 2.30 -18.16 16.25
C ARG A 50 3.01 -18.22 17.60
N ILE A 51 2.25 -18.18 18.69
CA ILE A 51 2.80 -18.24 20.04
C ILE A 51 2.58 -19.64 20.67
N SER A 52 1.53 -20.36 20.26
CA SER A 52 1.20 -21.69 20.79
C SER A 52 1.20 -22.76 19.70
N GLN A 53 1.26 -24.02 20.14
CA GLN A 53 1.03 -25.16 19.25
C GLN A 53 -0.46 -25.21 18.88
N ILE A 54 -0.81 -24.60 17.75
CA ILE A 54 -2.14 -24.69 17.17
C ILE A 54 -2.09 -25.79 16.11
N ASP A 55 -3.12 -26.60 16.10
CA ASP A 55 -3.37 -27.52 14.98
C ASP A 55 -3.74 -26.69 13.75
N LEU A 56 -2.81 -26.61 12.79
CA LEU A 56 -2.93 -25.82 11.58
C LEU A 56 -4.06 -26.33 10.67
N ASP A 57 -4.35 -27.62 10.74
CA ASP A 57 -5.35 -28.24 9.86
C ASP A 57 -6.80 -27.94 10.33
N SER A 58 -6.97 -27.71 11.62
CA SER A 58 -8.29 -27.44 12.22
C SER A 58 -8.57 -25.97 12.51
N THR A 59 -7.56 -25.12 12.50
CA THR A 59 -7.68 -23.71 12.89
C THR A 59 -7.57 -22.77 11.71
N LYS A 60 -8.65 -22.02 11.47
CA LYS A 60 -8.71 -20.99 10.43
C LYS A 60 -8.91 -19.61 11.05
N PHE A 61 -8.19 -18.64 10.53
CA PHE A 61 -8.36 -17.25 10.93
C PHE A 61 -8.96 -16.44 9.78
N TYR A 62 -9.87 -15.55 10.14
CA TYR A 62 -10.54 -14.65 9.21
C TYR A 62 -10.28 -13.21 9.60
N LEU A 63 -9.84 -12.45 8.62
CA LEU A 63 -9.71 -11.00 8.68
C LEU A 63 -11.05 -10.36 8.31
N ASN A 64 -11.56 -9.50 9.16
CA ASN A 64 -12.70 -8.64 8.85
C ASN A 64 -12.30 -7.17 8.96
N ILE A 65 -12.62 -6.39 7.95
CA ILE A 65 -12.47 -4.93 7.96
C ILE A 65 -13.86 -4.33 8.09
N LEU A 66 -14.05 -3.49 9.11
CA LEU A 66 -15.33 -2.86 9.40
C LEU A 66 -15.25 -1.34 9.32
N ASN A 67 -16.33 -0.74 8.85
CA ASN A 67 -16.59 0.69 8.99
C ASN A 67 -17.94 0.86 9.69
N LYS A 68 -17.97 1.66 10.78
CA LYS A 68 -19.20 1.91 11.55
C LYS A 68 -20.00 0.63 11.86
N ASN A 69 -19.31 -0.42 12.32
CA ASN A 69 -19.86 -1.75 12.65
C ASN A 69 -20.40 -2.57 11.46
N LYS A 70 -20.21 -2.11 10.23
CA LYS A 70 -20.54 -2.88 9.04
C LYS A 70 -19.29 -3.55 8.48
N VAL A 71 -19.32 -4.86 8.28
CA VAL A 71 -18.24 -5.60 7.61
C VAL A 71 -18.22 -5.21 6.13
N LEU A 72 -17.10 -4.62 5.69
CA LEU A 72 -16.87 -4.26 4.28
C LEU A 72 -16.17 -5.38 3.53
N PHE A 73 -15.29 -6.09 4.23
CA PHE A 73 -14.43 -7.08 3.62
C PHE A 73 -14.14 -8.18 4.63
N SER A 74 -14.13 -9.43 4.15
CA SER A 74 -13.77 -10.61 4.93
C SER A 74 -12.90 -11.53 4.07
N LYS A 75 -11.78 -11.99 4.63
CA LYS A 75 -10.83 -12.89 3.95
C LYS A 75 -10.22 -13.87 4.94
N GLU A 76 -10.01 -15.10 4.51
CA GLU A 76 -9.22 -16.09 5.27
C GLU A 76 -7.75 -15.66 5.28
N ILE A 77 -7.08 -15.87 6.42
CA ILE A 77 -5.65 -15.59 6.59
C ILE A 77 -4.90 -16.90 6.39
N GLU A 78 -3.97 -16.92 5.47
CA GLU A 78 -3.20 -18.11 5.13
C GLU A 78 -1.96 -18.26 6.02
N TYR A 79 -1.60 -19.50 6.35
CA TYR A 79 -0.37 -19.79 7.07
C TYR A 79 0.77 -20.01 6.09
N ASN A 80 1.80 -19.18 6.20
CA ASN A 80 3.01 -19.31 5.42
C ASN A 80 4.00 -20.21 6.17
N VAL A 81 4.18 -21.44 5.67
CA VAL A 81 5.04 -22.46 6.29
C VAL A 81 6.50 -22.03 6.29
N ASP A 82 6.98 -21.45 5.19
CA ASP A 82 8.38 -21.03 5.05
C ASP A 82 8.77 -19.93 6.04
N LYS A 83 7.83 -19.01 6.30
CA LYS A 83 8.03 -17.90 7.23
C LYS A 83 7.53 -18.18 8.64
N ASN A 84 6.93 -19.35 8.86
CA ASN A 84 6.35 -19.78 10.15
C ASN A 84 5.39 -18.74 10.74
N ARG A 85 4.52 -18.13 9.91
CA ARG A 85 3.59 -17.08 10.33
C ARG A 85 2.33 -17.05 9.46
N TRP A 86 1.29 -16.45 10.00
CA TRP A 86 0.06 -16.13 9.28
C TRP A 86 0.25 -14.87 8.45
N GLU A 87 -0.19 -14.86 7.19
CA GLU A 87 -0.09 -13.72 6.29
C GLU A 87 -1.40 -13.52 5.53
N SER A 88 -1.77 -12.27 5.34
CA SER A 88 -2.83 -11.87 4.42
C SER A 88 -2.58 -10.45 3.93
N GLU A 89 -3.23 -10.09 2.85
CA GLU A 89 -3.16 -8.74 2.29
C GLU A 89 -4.55 -8.30 1.82
N PHE A 90 -4.78 -7.00 1.84
CA PHE A 90 -5.98 -6.40 1.28
C PHE A 90 -5.68 -5.00 0.77
N ARG A 91 -6.50 -4.56 -0.19
CA ARG A 91 -6.44 -3.18 -0.68
C ARG A 91 -7.25 -2.29 0.24
N THR A 92 -6.66 -1.17 0.67
CA THR A 92 -7.32 -0.23 1.57
C THR A 92 -8.53 0.43 0.89
N PRO A 93 -9.65 0.58 1.62
CA PRO A 93 -10.86 1.19 1.10
C PRO A 93 -10.72 2.73 0.94
N SER A 94 -11.84 3.43 0.79
CA SER A 94 -11.92 4.88 0.75
C SER A 94 -11.41 5.52 2.06
N PRO A 95 -11.06 6.83 2.07
CA PRO A 95 -10.59 7.52 3.26
C PRO A 95 -11.56 7.40 4.42
N GLY A 96 -11.03 7.20 5.64
CA GLY A 96 -11.80 7.05 6.87
C GLY A 96 -11.13 6.16 7.91
N ASP A 97 -11.83 5.97 9.04
CA ASP A 97 -11.38 5.12 10.13
C ASP A 97 -12.05 3.76 10.04
N TYR A 98 -11.27 2.73 10.28
CA TYR A 98 -11.67 1.33 10.14
C TYR A 98 -11.25 0.52 11.35
N LEU A 99 -12.01 -0.55 11.60
CA LEU A 99 -11.64 -1.59 12.55
C LEU A 99 -11.15 -2.81 11.78
N PHE A 100 -10.00 -3.28 12.19
CA PHE A 100 -9.41 -4.55 11.82
C PHE A 100 -9.76 -5.57 12.90
N GLN A 101 -10.44 -6.64 12.54
CA GLN A 101 -10.84 -7.70 13.47
C GLN A 101 -10.38 -9.05 12.97
N ILE A 102 -9.88 -9.87 13.90
CA ILE A 102 -9.51 -11.26 13.62
C ILE A 102 -10.48 -12.17 14.34
N HIS A 103 -11.05 -13.10 13.60
CA HIS A 103 -11.92 -14.16 14.09
C HIS A 103 -11.23 -15.51 13.91
N MET A 104 -11.38 -16.40 14.89
CA MET A 104 -10.92 -17.79 14.83
C MET A 104 -12.10 -18.69 14.51
N ASN A 105 -11.99 -19.48 13.45
CA ASN A 105 -13.05 -20.33 12.95
C ASN A 105 -14.35 -19.51 12.74
N ASN A 106 -15.49 -20.06 13.05
CA ASN A 106 -16.80 -19.38 12.93
C ASN A 106 -17.23 -18.64 14.21
N ASN A 107 -16.30 -18.29 15.09
CA ASN A 107 -16.63 -17.57 16.31
C ASN A 107 -17.12 -16.16 16.00
N LYS A 108 -18.29 -15.80 16.57
CA LYS A 108 -18.86 -14.44 16.40
C LYS A 108 -18.03 -13.36 17.11
N LYS A 109 -17.33 -13.73 18.20
CA LYS A 109 -16.50 -12.79 18.96
C LYS A 109 -15.11 -12.74 18.33
N PRO A 110 -14.60 -11.55 17.99
CA PRO A 110 -13.22 -11.42 17.52
C PRO A 110 -12.23 -11.75 18.64
N ILE A 111 -11.13 -12.41 18.30
CA ILE A 111 -10.02 -12.63 19.22
C ILE A 111 -9.16 -11.39 19.36
N GLN A 112 -9.17 -10.54 18.35
CA GLN A 112 -8.45 -9.27 18.33
C GLN A 112 -9.22 -8.22 17.55
N SER A 113 -9.13 -6.95 18.01
CA SER A 113 -9.69 -5.78 17.33
C SER A 113 -8.74 -4.59 17.49
N THR A 114 -8.39 -3.96 16.38
CA THR A 114 -7.48 -2.81 16.33
C THR A 114 -8.00 -1.81 15.30
N SER A 115 -7.81 -0.51 15.52
CA SER A 115 -8.18 0.53 14.56
C SER A 115 -7.00 0.85 13.63
N PHE A 116 -7.34 1.28 12.41
CA PHE A 116 -6.41 1.90 11.48
C PHE A 116 -7.14 2.97 10.66
N SER A 117 -6.37 3.89 10.09
CA SER A 117 -6.95 5.00 9.31
C SER A 117 -6.44 4.95 7.86
N VAL A 118 -7.34 5.28 6.94
CA VAL A 118 -7.02 5.46 5.52
C VAL A 118 -7.13 6.94 5.20
N LEU A 119 -6.03 7.49 4.72
CA LEU A 119 -5.92 8.88 4.31
C LEU A 119 -6.25 9.02 2.83
N GLU A 120 -6.73 10.19 2.46
CA GLU A 120 -6.92 10.53 1.05
C GLU A 120 -5.58 10.49 0.30
N SER A 121 -5.58 9.85 -0.86
CA SER A 121 -4.36 9.80 -1.68
C SER A 121 -4.07 11.18 -2.24
N GLN A 122 -2.98 11.79 -1.80
CA GLN A 122 -2.52 13.10 -2.30
C GLN A 122 -1.79 12.99 -3.66
N ILE A 123 -1.66 11.78 -4.21
CA ILE A 123 -0.94 11.56 -5.47
C ILE A 123 -1.60 12.35 -6.60
N GLU A 124 -2.92 12.41 -6.64
CA GLU A 124 -3.66 13.19 -7.65
C GLU A 124 -3.47 14.70 -7.48
N LEU A 125 -3.41 15.21 -6.25
CA LEU A 125 -3.19 16.64 -5.99
C LEU A 125 -1.77 17.10 -6.34
N ASN A 126 -0.77 16.25 -6.16
CA ASN A 126 0.62 16.57 -6.49
C ASN A 126 0.92 16.41 -7.99
N GLN A 127 0.08 15.72 -8.76
CA GLN A 127 0.25 15.51 -10.20
C GLN A 127 -0.64 16.40 -11.07
N VAL A 128 -1.47 17.26 -10.48
CA VAL A 128 -2.36 18.17 -11.22
C VAL A 128 -1.59 19.29 -11.92
N TYR A 129 -0.35 19.55 -11.52
CA TYR A 129 0.48 20.55 -12.20
C TYR A 129 1.19 19.93 -13.39
N LEU A 130 0.69 20.31 -14.58
CA LEU A 130 1.37 20.04 -15.83
C LEU A 130 2.80 20.62 -15.77
N ASN A 131 3.82 19.77 -15.82
CA ASN A 131 5.19 20.22 -15.86
C ASN A 131 5.53 20.69 -17.29
N GLU A 132 5.06 21.88 -17.64
CA GLU A 132 5.25 22.46 -18.98
C GLU A 132 6.74 22.54 -19.35
N LYS A 133 7.60 22.87 -18.40
CA LYS A 133 9.04 22.96 -18.64
C LYS A 133 9.61 21.63 -19.09
N LEU A 134 9.26 20.53 -18.40
CA LEU A 134 9.71 19.19 -18.76
C LEU A 134 9.19 18.79 -20.17
N LEU A 135 7.95 19.10 -20.48
CA LEU A 135 7.35 18.82 -21.79
C LEU A 135 8.00 19.63 -22.91
N MET A 136 8.34 20.90 -22.65
CA MET A 136 9.11 21.73 -23.58
C MET A 136 10.51 21.15 -23.83
N ASP A 137 11.22 20.78 -22.78
CA ASP A 137 12.58 20.23 -22.88
C ASP A 137 12.58 18.90 -23.65
N ILE A 138 11.63 18.00 -23.37
CA ILE A 138 11.48 16.74 -24.11
C ILE A 138 11.17 16.99 -25.58
N SER A 139 10.27 17.93 -25.88
CA SER A 139 9.89 18.23 -27.27
C SER A 139 11.06 18.82 -28.06
N MET A 140 11.80 19.75 -27.48
CA MET A 140 12.98 20.36 -28.11
C MET A 140 14.10 19.34 -28.35
N THR A 141 14.38 18.48 -27.39
CA THR A 141 15.41 17.44 -27.50
C THR A 141 15.13 16.45 -28.62
N ASN A 142 13.86 16.21 -28.91
CA ASN A 142 13.44 15.30 -29.97
C ASN A 142 13.08 16.01 -31.30
N GLY A 143 13.48 17.30 -31.47
CA GLY A 143 13.22 18.06 -32.69
C GLY A 143 11.75 18.43 -32.91
N GLY A 144 10.95 18.36 -31.85
CA GLY A 144 9.53 18.75 -31.83
C GLY A 144 9.30 20.14 -31.24
N SER A 145 8.03 20.45 -30.99
CA SER A 145 7.60 21.68 -30.34
C SER A 145 6.45 21.39 -29.40
N TYR A 146 6.47 21.98 -28.22
CA TYR A 146 5.39 21.90 -27.25
C TYR A 146 4.39 23.04 -27.48
N TYR A 147 3.09 22.71 -27.39
CA TYR A 147 1.99 23.69 -27.48
C TYR A 147 1.04 23.45 -26.30
N ASN A 148 0.73 24.51 -25.58
CA ASN A 148 -0.33 24.48 -24.57
C ASN A 148 -1.70 24.70 -25.24
N TRP A 149 -2.77 24.56 -24.45
CA TRP A 149 -4.14 24.71 -24.98
C TRP A 149 -4.42 26.05 -25.61
N ASP A 150 -3.85 27.13 -25.10
CA ASP A 150 -4.03 28.49 -25.61
C ASP A 150 -3.38 28.70 -26.99
N ASN A 151 -2.32 27.95 -27.27
CA ASN A 151 -1.55 28.00 -28.49
C ASN A 151 -1.84 26.88 -29.51
N LYS A 152 -2.91 26.09 -29.28
CA LYS A 152 -3.26 24.92 -30.09
C LYS A 152 -3.41 25.23 -31.59
N ALA A 153 -3.86 26.41 -31.95
CA ALA A 153 -4.01 26.83 -33.38
C ALA A 153 -2.67 26.82 -34.14
N LYS A 154 -1.55 27.10 -33.45
CA LYS A 154 -0.22 27.10 -34.06
C LYS A 154 0.26 25.70 -34.48
N ILE A 155 -0.38 24.62 -33.99
CA ILE A 155 -0.04 23.24 -34.37
C ILE A 155 -0.30 23.02 -35.85
N PHE A 156 -1.45 23.49 -36.36
CA PHE A 156 -1.83 23.35 -37.77
C PHE A 156 -0.88 24.13 -38.71
N ASP A 157 -0.47 25.32 -38.29
CA ASP A 157 0.49 26.13 -39.06
C ASP A 157 1.85 25.46 -39.13
N HIS A 158 2.31 24.89 -38.01
CA HIS A 158 3.60 24.20 -37.94
C HIS A 158 3.61 22.92 -38.80
N ILE A 159 2.55 22.10 -38.75
CA ILE A 159 2.42 20.89 -39.57
C ILE A 159 2.38 21.25 -41.04
N SER A 160 1.61 22.29 -41.41
CA SER A 160 1.49 22.74 -42.80
C SER A 160 2.81 23.26 -43.36
N GLN A 161 3.63 23.93 -42.57
CA GLN A 161 4.97 24.39 -42.96
C GLN A 161 5.98 23.26 -43.11
N LYS A 162 5.95 22.23 -42.21
CA LYS A 162 6.82 21.06 -42.31
C LYS A 162 6.51 20.24 -43.58
N GLY A 163 5.25 19.96 -43.85
CA GLY A 163 4.84 19.25 -45.04
C GLY A 163 5.25 19.96 -46.36
N LYS A 164 5.20 21.31 -46.42
CA LYS A 164 5.67 22.08 -47.58
C LYS A 164 7.19 22.02 -47.76
N ARG A 165 8.00 21.83 -46.71
CA ARG A 165 9.46 21.71 -46.83
C ARG A 165 9.86 20.34 -47.38
N GLU A 166 9.19 19.27 -47.00
CA GLU A 166 9.47 17.92 -47.48
C GLU A 166 9.13 17.74 -48.97
N ILE A 167 8.06 18.41 -49.46
CA ILE A 167 7.68 18.38 -50.89
C ILE A 167 8.68 19.16 -51.77
N LYS A 168 9.39 20.17 -51.25
CA LYS A 168 10.39 20.94 -51.98
C LYS A 168 11.79 20.32 -51.98
N ALA A 169 12.04 19.27 -51.18
CA ALA A 169 13.33 18.61 -51.07
C ALA A 169 13.44 17.34 -51.96
N ASN A 170 12.38 16.97 -52.68
CA ASN A 170 12.33 15.94 -53.71
C ASN A 170 12.13 16.62 -55.10
#